data_6fe4eefc38e048bea192c0795e60899b
#
_entry.id   6fe4eefc38e048bea192c0795e60899b
#
_cell.length_a   1.000
_cell.length_b   1.000
_cell.length_c   1.000
_cell.angle_alpha   90.00
_cell.angle_beta   90.00
_cell.angle_gamma   90.00
#
_symmetry.space_group_name_H-M   'P 1'
#
loop_
_entity.id
_entity.type
_entity.pdbx_description
1 polymer ?
#
loop_
_entity_poly.entity_id
_entity_poly.type
_entity_poly.pdbx_seq_one_letter_code
_entity_poly.pdbx_strand_id
1 'polypeptide(L)'
;MKLNHILCTVLLLCSFSLVAQVKTEKWKTFELTLNGPAEGNPFTDVKLTGQFIHAADTISVQGFYDGNGVYKIRFMPQKEGEWSYLTASNAKKLDKKKGIFLCTPALKDNHGPVAVKDTYYFAYADGTPHNSFGTTCYGWVHQGDSLAEATIRTLSKGYFNKMRMCIFPKSYDWNHNDPKFYPFEGTPPKDWNFSRFNPAFFRNIEKRINQLDSLGIEADLIVFHPYDRWGFSTMDRKTDDLYIDYIIARFAAYKNVWWSMANEYDFMKEKTPADWNHFIERFAKTDKFHHLIGIHNGSIIYDHTNPLLTHASIQGEDTYKAKEYRAKYKKPVVFDECRYEGNIPWSWGNLTAQSMTEKFWRGFTNGGFVGHGETYVTENPIQLPEVSSDVLWWSKGGRLKGESPERIKFLRKIIEEAPPYLKPIPLFTWMPFSCVGIDHEFYLGYLNDAQPRSMVIELPKDATYQVEIIDTRNMTIKPVEKKFSGRSLIELPAKPYIALRIVKQK
;
A
#
# COMPACT_ATOMS: atom_id res chain seq x y z
N MET A 1 12.69 76.62 -49.39
CA MET A 1 13.05 75.96 -48.13
C MET A 1 11.86 75.12 -47.69
N LYS A 2 11.95 73.80 -47.83
CA LYS A 2 10.89 72.80 -47.36
C LYS A 2 11.45 72.09 -46.16
N LEU A 3 10.82 72.24 -45.01
CA LEU A 3 11.20 71.58 -43.74
C LEU A 3 10.52 70.23 -43.70
N ASN A 4 11.30 69.16 -43.75
CA ASN A 4 10.78 67.77 -43.54
C ASN A 4 10.72 67.50 -42.05
N HIS A 5 9.51 67.22 -41.55
CA HIS A 5 9.32 66.70 -40.20
C HIS A 5 9.41 65.14 -40.25
N ILE A 6 10.44 64.60 -39.63
CA ILE A 6 10.59 63.18 -39.38
C ILE A 6 9.83 62.83 -38.08
N LEU A 7 8.75 62.11 -38.22
CA LEU A 7 7.98 61.59 -37.07
C LEU A 7 8.62 60.27 -36.63
N CYS A 8 9.36 60.30 -35.51
CA CYS A 8 9.90 59.07 -34.86
C CYS A 8 8.78 58.40 -34.05
N THR A 9 8.21 57.33 -34.58
CA THR A 9 7.29 56.47 -33.85
C THR A 9 8.10 55.51 -32.98
N VAL A 10 8.12 55.72 -31.66
CA VAL A 10 8.72 54.80 -30.70
C VAL A 10 7.74 53.65 -30.48
N LEU A 11 8.02 52.46 -31.04
CA LEU A 11 7.33 51.24 -30.70
C LEU A 11 7.80 50.75 -29.32
N LEU A 12 6.95 50.89 -28.31
CA LEU A 12 7.13 50.25 -27.00
C LEU A 12 6.85 48.74 -27.17
N LEU A 13 7.88 47.91 -27.36
CA LEU A 13 7.82 46.48 -27.26
C LEU A 13 7.63 46.07 -25.76
N CYS A 14 6.40 45.90 -25.33
CA CYS A 14 6.10 45.20 -24.08
C CYS A 14 6.50 43.74 -24.22
N SER A 15 7.70 43.39 -23.73
CA SER A 15 8.13 42.00 -23.58
C SER A 15 7.28 41.35 -22.49
N PHE A 16 6.19 40.69 -22.86
CA PHE A 16 5.51 39.78 -21.97
C PHE A 16 6.42 38.55 -21.80
N SER A 17 7.16 38.55 -20.66
CA SER A 17 7.80 37.29 -20.22
C SER A 17 6.68 36.30 -19.93
N LEU A 18 6.43 35.37 -20.83
CA LEU A 18 5.61 34.18 -20.57
C LEU A 18 6.36 33.38 -19.50
N VAL A 19 6.07 33.64 -18.23
CA VAL A 19 6.44 32.70 -17.17
C VAL A 19 5.62 31.45 -17.43
N ALA A 20 6.28 30.38 -17.82
CA ALA A 20 5.60 29.09 -18.02
C ALA A 20 4.87 28.74 -16.72
N GLN A 21 3.54 28.65 -16.80
CA GLN A 21 2.70 28.29 -15.66
C GLN A 21 3.11 26.89 -15.18
N VAL A 22 3.46 26.74 -13.93
CA VAL A 22 3.77 25.46 -13.31
C VAL A 22 2.51 24.57 -13.42
N LYS A 23 2.68 23.36 -13.96
CA LYS A 23 1.60 22.38 -14.12
C LYS A 23 1.86 21.14 -13.27
N THR A 24 0.82 20.63 -12.67
CA THR A 24 0.84 19.36 -11.93
C THR A 24 -0.40 18.56 -12.31
N GLU A 25 -0.24 17.30 -12.60
CA GLU A 25 -1.34 16.39 -12.87
C GLU A 25 -2.14 16.12 -11.58
N LYS A 26 -3.45 16.01 -11.70
CA LYS A 26 -4.33 15.62 -10.58
C LYS A 26 -3.82 14.34 -9.92
N TRP A 27 -3.79 14.35 -8.58
CA TRP A 27 -3.24 13.28 -7.73
C TRP A 27 -1.74 13.02 -7.86
N LYS A 28 -1.00 13.84 -8.58
CA LYS A 28 0.48 13.86 -8.51
C LYS A 28 0.96 14.93 -7.52
N THR A 29 2.15 14.73 -7.00
CA THR A 29 2.74 15.65 -6.02
C THR A 29 3.17 16.95 -6.66
N PHE A 30 2.58 18.06 -6.23
CA PHE A 30 3.16 19.39 -6.38
C PHE A 30 4.17 19.60 -5.26
N GLU A 31 5.38 20.04 -5.58
CA GLU A 31 6.44 20.34 -4.59
C GLU A 31 6.87 21.80 -4.70
N LEU A 32 6.73 22.54 -3.59
CA LEU A 32 7.28 23.88 -3.42
C LEU A 32 8.60 23.76 -2.66
N THR A 33 9.69 24.24 -3.27
CA THR A 33 11.03 24.28 -2.68
C THR A 33 11.40 25.71 -2.31
N LEU A 34 11.84 25.93 -1.07
CA LEU A 34 12.21 27.22 -0.52
C LEU A 34 13.57 27.17 0.17
N ASN A 35 14.29 28.31 0.19
CA ASN A 35 15.53 28.44 0.94
C ASN A 35 15.30 29.24 2.23
N GLY A 36 15.78 28.71 3.35
CA GLY A 36 15.57 29.26 4.68
C GLY A 36 16.78 29.12 5.61
N PRO A 37 16.60 29.29 6.93
CA PRO A 37 17.65 29.12 7.92
C PRO A 37 18.22 27.70 7.92
N ALA A 38 19.54 27.58 8.08
CA ALA A 38 20.22 26.28 8.24
C ALA A 38 20.87 26.16 9.63
N GLU A 39 20.93 27.24 10.39
CA GLU A 39 21.54 27.31 11.72
C GLU A 39 20.54 26.83 12.80
N GLY A 40 21.07 26.47 13.97
CA GLY A 40 20.28 25.91 15.06
C GLY A 40 19.77 24.50 14.75
N ASN A 41 18.53 24.22 15.13
CA ASN A 41 17.86 22.97 14.75
C ASN A 41 16.65 23.24 13.84
N PRO A 42 16.84 23.32 12.51
CA PRO A 42 15.76 23.62 11.58
C PRO A 42 14.58 22.64 11.62
N PHE A 43 14.78 21.41 12.08
CA PHE A 43 13.72 20.41 12.19
C PHE A 43 12.69 20.74 13.29
N THR A 44 13.10 21.44 14.34
CA THR A 44 12.25 21.79 15.50
C THR A 44 11.99 23.30 15.63
N ASP A 45 12.94 24.12 15.26
CA ASP A 45 12.90 25.57 15.51
C ASP A 45 12.11 26.32 14.43
N VAL A 46 12.02 25.75 13.22
CA VAL A 46 11.33 26.36 12.08
C VAL A 46 10.00 25.64 11.82
N LYS A 47 8.92 26.39 11.93
CA LYS A 47 7.58 25.96 11.54
C LYS A 47 7.29 26.51 10.15
N LEU A 48 6.82 25.62 9.26
CA LEU A 48 6.44 25.97 7.90
C LEU A 48 5.14 25.25 7.54
N THR A 49 4.17 25.99 7.03
CA THR A 49 2.92 25.45 6.48
C THR A 49 2.63 26.09 5.14
N GLY A 50 1.93 25.35 4.27
CA GLY A 50 1.38 25.87 3.02
C GLY A 50 -0.14 25.77 3.03
N GLN A 51 -0.83 26.85 2.75
CA GLN A 51 -2.25 26.87 2.46
C GLN A 51 -2.44 26.80 0.96
N PHE A 52 -3.14 25.81 0.48
CA PHE A 52 -3.47 25.62 -0.93
C PHE A 52 -4.95 25.90 -1.12
N ILE A 53 -5.25 26.80 -2.06
CA ILE A 53 -6.59 27.37 -2.26
C ILE A 53 -7.05 27.07 -3.68
N HIS A 54 -8.24 26.49 -3.78
CA HIS A 54 -8.94 26.25 -5.04
C HIS A 54 -10.41 26.64 -4.87
N ALA A 55 -10.82 27.70 -5.56
CA ALA A 55 -12.13 28.35 -5.35
C ALA A 55 -12.40 28.68 -3.87
N ALA A 56 -13.37 28.05 -3.23
CA ALA A 56 -13.69 28.24 -1.81
C ALA A 56 -12.96 27.28 -0.86
N ASP A 57 -12.26 26.27 -1.39
CA ASP A 57 -11.59 25.26 -0.57
C ASP A 57 -10.19 25.73 -0.18
N THR A 58 -9.82 25.49 1.07
CA THR A 58 -8.49 25.73 1.58
C THR A 58 -7.98 24.50 2.31
N ILE A 59 -6.84 23.97 1.88
CA ILE A 59 -6.16 22.84 2.50
C ILE A 59 -4.80 23.30 3.03
N SER A 60 -4.56 23.09 4.32
CA SER A 60 -3.27 23.41 4.95
C SER A 60 -2.47 22.14 5.17
N VAL A 61 -1.23 22.12 4.67
CA VAL A 61 -0.27 21.03 4.85
C VAL A 61 1.00 21.54 5.51
N GLN A 62 1.69 20.67 6.25
CA GLN A 62 2.96 21.00 6.86
C GLN A 62 4.09 20.89 5.82
N GLY A 63 5.05 21.83 5.90
CA GLY A 63 6.33 21.72 5.23
C GLY A 63 7.37 21.04 6.12
N PHE A 64 8.50 20.69 5.53
CA PHE A 64 9.60 20.03 6.22
C PHE A 64 10.96 20.57 5.78
N TYR A 65 11.96 20.43 6.64
CA TYR A 65 13.34 20.72 6.32
C TYR A 65 13.98 19.50 5.62
N ASP A 66 14.62 19.73 4.47
CA ASP A 66 15.26 18.69 3.65
C ASP A 66 16.80 18.77 3.65
N GLY A 67 17.38 19.50 4.61
CA GLY A 67 18.84 19.69 4.74
C GLY A 67 19.36 20.91 3.97
N ASN A 68 20.57 21.36 4.33
CA ASN A 68 21.31 22.44 3.65
C ASN A 68 20.50 23.73 3.42
N GLY A 69 19.64 24.13 4.36
CA GLY A 69 18.80 25.32 4.23
C GLY A 69 17.62 25.17 3.28
N VAL A 70 17.36 23.96 2.78
CA VAL A 70 16.23 23.66 1.89
C VAL A 70 15.01 23.23 2.70
N TYR A 71 13.87 23.85 2.41
CA TYR A 71 12.55 23.52 2.94
C TYR A 71 11.62 23.15 1.81
N LYS A 72 10.75 22.20 2.05
CA LYS A 72 9.79 21.73 1.06
C LYS A 72 8.39 21.68 1.62
N ILE A 73 7.42 21.97 0.76
CA ILE A 73 6.00 21.70 1.01
C ILE A 73 5.50 20.84 -0.14
N ARG A 74 4.87 19.72 0.19
CA ARG A 74 4.27 18.81 -0.80
C ARG A 74 2.76 18.83 -0.69
N PHE A 75 2.12 18.87 -1.83
CA PHE A 75 0.67 18.89 -1.95
C PHE A 75 0.20 18.01 -3.08
N MET A 76 -0.87 17.25 -2.87
CA MET A 76 -1.52 16.43 -3.89
C MET A 76 -2.85 17.08 -4.28
N PRO A 77 -2.94 17.78 -5.43
CA PRO A 77 -4.19 18.40 -5.85
C PRO A 77 -5.23 17.34 -6.22
N GLN A 78 -6.42 17.46 -5.63
CA GLN A 78 -7.55 16.53 -5.83
C GLN A 78 -8.61 17.07 -6.81
N LYS A 79 -8.48 18.33 -7.22
CA LYS A 79 -9.38 19.02 -8.16
C LYS A 79 -8.58 19.66 -9.27
N GLU A 80 -9.10 19.58 -10.48
CA GLU A 80 -8.54 20.21 -11.68
C GLU A 80 -8.76 21.74 -11.66
N GLY A 81 -7.90 22.46 -12.35
CA GLY A 81 -7.98 23.92 -12.46
C GLY A 81 -6.85 24.62 -11.73
N GLU A 82 -7.00 25.94 -11.55
CA GLU A 82 -5.99 26.77 -10.93
C GLU A 82 -6.01 26.63 -9.40
N TRP A 83 -4.83 26.43 -8.84
CA TRP A 83 -4.56 26.44 -7.42
C TRP A 83 -3.62 27.59 -7.08
N SER A 84 -3.91 28.34 -6.03
CA SER A 84 -2.96 29.27 -5.43
C SER A 84 -2.44 28.72 -4.11
N TYR A 85 -1.25 29.18 -3.71
CA TYR A 85 -0.71 28.85 -2.39
C TYR A 85 -0.18 30.08 -1.66
N LEU A 86 -0.21 30.00 -0.33
CA LEU A 86 0.38 30.97 0.59
C LEU A 86 1.08 30.21 1.72
N THR A 87 2.36 30.54 1.99
CA THR A 87 3.09 29.97 3.11
C THR A 87 2.95 30.80 4.38
N ALA A 88 2.98 30.12 5.53
CA ALA A 88 3.12 30.72 6.84
C ALA A 88 4.32 30.10 7.57
N SER A 89 5.17 30.93 8.16
CA SER A 89 6.37 30.48 8.88
C SER A 89 6.80 31.45 9.94
N ASN A 90 7.42 30.97 11.02
CA ASN A 90 8.15 31.81 11.98
C ASN A 90 9.51 32.32 11.44
N ALA A 91 9.99 31.77 10.32
CA ALA A 91 11.19 32.21 9.63
C ALA A 91 10.82 33.16 8.47
N LYS A 92 11.19 34.45 8.56
CA LYS A 92 10.83 35.50 7.58
C LYS A 92 11.11 35.12 6.12
N LYS A 93 12.19 34.39 5.86
CA LYS A 93 12.55 33.94 4.49
C LYS A 93 11.55 32.97 3.89
N LEU A 94 10.79 32.25 4.73
CA LEU A 94 9.83 31.24 4.33
C LEU A 94 8.38 31.73 4.42
N ASP A 95 8.14 32.82 5.13
CA ASP A 95 6.81 33.36 5.38
C ASP A 95 6.25 34.11 4.17
N LYS A 96 4.92 34.05 4.01
CA LYS A 96 4.15 34.80 2.99
C LYS A 96 4.63 34.60 1.55
N LYS A 97 5.23 33.42 1.23
CA LYS A 97 5.50 33.07 -0.15
C LYS A 97 4.20 32.63 -0.82
N LYS A 98 3.96 33.17 -2.01
CA LYS A 98 2.73 32.90 -2.78
C LYS A 98 3.04 32.56 -4.22
N GLY A 99 2.16 31.85 -4.83
CA GLY A 99 2.22 31.52 -6.25
C GLY A 99 0.97 30.78 -6.68
N ILE A 100 0.96 30.41 -7.94
CA ILE A 100 -0.14 29.66 -8.58
C ILE A 100 0.43 28.49 -9.38
N PHE A 101 -0.36 27.45 -9.55
CA PHE A 101 -0.09 26.36 -10.48
C PHE A 101 -1.41 25.83 -11.07
N LEU A 102 -1.32 25.19 -12.23
CA LEU A 102 -2.47 24.57 -12.88
C LEU A 102 -2.47 23.07 -12.61
N CYS A 103 -3.54 22.57 -11.99
CA CYS A 103 -3.80 21.14 -11.91
C CYS A 103 -4.47 20.69 -13.21
N THR A 104 -3.76 19.85 -13.97
CA THR A 104 -4.28 19.25 -15.21
C THR A 104 -5.07 17.98 -14.91
N PRO A 105 -5.95 17.50 -15.82
CA PRO A 105 -6.61 16.22 -15.68
C PRO A 105 -5.61 15.07 -15.43
N ALA A 106 -6.07 14.05 -14.73
CA ALA A 106 -5.29 12.83 -14.54
C ALA A 106 -5.10 12.09 -15.88
N LEU A 107 -3.93 11.52 -16.09
CA LEU A 107 -3.68 10.63 -17.22
C LEU A 107 -4.37 9.27 -17.00
N LYS A 108 -4.52 8.51 -18.08
CA LYS A 108 -5.30 7.26 -18.12
C LYS A 108 -4.92 6.26 -17.00
N ASP A 109 -3.64 6.15 -16.68
CA ASP A 109 -3.13 5.18 -15.70
C ASP A 109 -2.98 5.77 -14.29
N ASN A 110 -3.48 6.98 -14.07
CA ASN A 110 -3.48 7.64 -12.78
C ASN A 110 -4.89 7.69 -12.19
N HIS A 111 -5.21 6.71 -11.38
CA HIS A 111 -6.51 6.53 -10.75
C HIS A 111 -6.67 7.30 -9.41
N GLY A 112 -5.60 7.96 -8.96
CA GLY A 112 -5.58 8.64 -7.66
C GLY A 112 -5.33 7.69 -6.47
N PRO A 113 -5.46 8.19 -5.23
CA PRO A 113 -5.26 7.37 -4.04
C PRO A 113 -6.37 6.34 -3.85
N VAL A 114 -6.05 5.24 -3.18
CA VAL A 114 -7.02 4.20 -2.79
C VAL A 114 -7.75 4.63 -1.51
N ALA A 115 -9.05 4.40 -1.49
CA ALA A 115 -9.92 4.63 -0.33
C ALA A 115 -10.85 3.45 -0.09
N VAL A 116 -11.49 3.41 1.09
CA VAL A 116 -12.55 2.44 1.38
C VAL A 116 -13.79 2.76 0.54
N LYS A 117 -14.34 1.74 -0.10
CA LYS A 117 -15.57 1.79 -0.90
C LYS A 117 -16.61 0.85 -0.32
N ASP A 118 -17.84 1.37 -0.15
CA ASP A 118 -19.01 0.59 0.30
C ASP A 118 -18.71 -0.32 1.51
N THR A 119 -18.02 0.25 2.51
CA THR A 119 -17.68 -0.37 3.81
C THR A 119 -16.63 -1.50 3.72
N TYR A 120 -16.64 -2.32 2.68
CA TYR A 120 -15.91 -3.61 2.66
C TYR A 120 -14.90 -3.75 1.53
N TYR A 121 -14.79 -2.76 0.67
CA TYR A 121 -13.98 -2.82 -0.54
C TYR A 121 -13.02 -1.64 -0.59
N PHE A 122 -12.13 -1.69 -1.56
CA PHE A 122 -11.27 -0.58 -1.91
C PHE A 122 -11.55 -0.12 -3.34
N ALA A 123 -11.44 1.17 -3.56
CA ALA A 123 -11.44 1.78 -4.89
C ALA A 123 -10.46 2.94 -4.94
N TYR A 124 -9.95 3.21 -6.12
CA TYR A 124 -9.23 4.43 -6.40
C TYR A 124 -10.16 5.65 -6.40
N ALA A 125 -9.58 6.85 -6.30
CA ALA A 125 -10.33 8.11 -6.25
C ALA A 125 -11.19 8.38 -7.49
N ASP A 126 -10.88 7.78 -8.64
CA ASP A 126 -11.70 7.85 -9.85
C ASP A 126 -12.83 6.80 -9.90
N GLY A 127 -12.95 5.96 -8.88
CA GLY A 127 -13.95 4.89 -8.80
C GLY A 127 -13.51 3.53 -9.34
N THR A 128 -12.32 3.43 -9.94
CA THR A 128 -11.75 2.15 -10.40
C THR A 128 -11.59 1.20 -9.21
N PRO A 129 -12.10 -0.04 -9.26
CA PRO A 129 -11.95 -1.00 -8.16
C PRO A 129 -10.49 -1.34 -7.89
N HIS A 130 -10.13 -1.44 -6.60
CA HIS A 130 -8.83 -1.92 -6.17
C HIS A 130 -8.98 -3.23 -5.39
N ASN A 131 -8.56 -4.34 -5.98
CA ASN A 131 -8.46 -5.62 -5.30
C ASN A 131 -7.03 -5.81 -4.82
N SER A 132 -6.79 -5.73 -3.51
CA SER A 132 -5.46 -5.79 -2.93
C SER A 132 -4.85 -7.20 -3.01
N PHE A 133 -3.80 -7.35 -3.80
CA PHE A 133 -2.90 -8.51 -3.87
C PHE A 133 -1.54 -8.07 -3.34
N GLY A 134 -1.35 -8.22 -2.03
CA GLY A 134 -0.16 -7.72 -1.35
C GLY A 134 1.02 -8.68 -1.39
N THR A 135 2.22 -8.13 -1.15
CA THR A 135 3.41 -8.89 -0.75
C THR A 135 4.17 -8.14 0.33
N THR A 136 4.89 -8.87 1.17
CA THR A 136 5.68 -8.30 2.26
C THR A 136 7.16 -8.42 1.96
N CYS A 137 7.86 -7.29 2.07
CA CYS A 137 9.30 -7.21 1.95
C CYS A 137 9.84 -6.12 2.89
N TYR A 138 10.08 -6.47 4.14
CA TYR A 138 10.24 -5.51 5.22
C TYR A 138 11.39 -4.52 5.05
N GLY A 139 12.59 -5.01 4.78
CA GLY A 139 13.81 -4.20 4.79
C GLY A 139 14.41 -3.91 3.41
N TRP A 140 13.69 -4.12 2.33
CA TRP A 140 14.22 -3.97 0.97
C TRP A 140 14.70 -2.54 0.64
N VAL A 141 14.04 -1.54 1.21
CA VAL A 141 14.39 -0.12 1.00
C VAL A 141 15.73 0.26 1.63
N HIS A 142 16.21 -0.53 2.57
CA HIS A 142 17.46 -0.31 3.31
C HIS A 142 18.63 -1.13 2.77
N GLN A 143 18.41 -1.92 1.73
CA GLN A 143 19.45 -2.68 1.06
C GLN A 143 20.26 -1.80 0.09
N GLY A 144 21.40 -2.32 -0.38
CA GLY A 144 22.16 -1.66 -1.46
C GLY A 144 21.33 -1.49 -2.73
N ASP A 145 21.64 -0.47 -3.52
CA ASP A 145 20.88 -0.09 -4.71
C ASP A 145 20.69 -1.26 -5.70
N SER A 146 21.71 -2.12 -5.88
CA SER A 146 21.61 -3.29 -6.78
C SER A 146 20.49 -4.25 -6.39
N LEU A 147 20.36 -4.57 -5.10
CA LEU A 147 19.34 -5.48 -4.59
C LEU A 147 17.95 -4.81 -4.62
N ALA A 148 17.87 -3.54 -4.26
CA ALA A 148 16.63 -2.79 -4.33
C ALA A 148 16.10 -2.67 -5.77
N GLU A 149 16.97 -2.44 -6.76
CA GLU A 149 16.57 -2.43 -8.18
C GLU A 149 16.21 -3.84 -8.69
N ALA A 150 16.83 -4.91 -8.16
CA ALA A 150 16.40 -6.28 -8.44
C ALA A 150 14.99 -6.56 -7.92
N THR A 151 14.63 -6.01 -6.75
CA THR A 151 13.28 -6.07 -6.20
C THR A 151 12.26 -5.40 -7.13
N ILE A 152 12.55 -4.20 -7.61
CA ILE A 152 11.69 -3.48 -8.57
C ILE A 152 11.50 -4.31 -9.86
N ARG A 153 12.57 -4.89 -10.41
CA ARG A 153 12.44 -5.78 -11.59
C ARG A 153 11.59 -7.02 -11.31
N THR A 154 11.61 -7.55 -10.11
CA THR A 154 10.74 -8.68 -9.73
C THR A 154 9.27 -8.24 -9.64
N LEU A 155 9.02 -7.08 -9.03
CA LEU A 155 7.66 -6.51 -8.93
C LEU A 155 7.05 -6.14 -10.28
N SER A 156 7.88 -5.70 -11.26
CA SER A 156 7.39 -5.35 -12.60
C SER A 156 6.78 -6.53 -13.38
N LYS A 157 6.91 -7.77 -12.88
CA LYS A 157 6.22 -8.94 -13.44
C LYS A 157 4.71 -8.93 -13.19
N GLY A 158 4.20 -8.02 -12.34
CA GLY A 158 2.77 -7.80 -12.12
C GLY A 158 2.09 -8.88 -11.27
N TYR A 159 2.80 -9.49 -10.33
CA TYR A 159 2.21 -10.43 -9.39
C TYR A 159 1.34 -9.74 -8.34
N PHE A 160 1.81 -8.60 -7.86
CA PHE A 160 1.27 -7.87 -6.71
C PHE A 160 0.98 -6.42 -7.06
N ASN A 161 0.04 -5.81 -6.36
CA ASN A 161 -0.31 -4.39 -6.46
C ASN A 161 -0.21 -3.64 -5.11
N LYS A 162 0.32 -4.28 -4.08
CA LYS A 162 0.63 -3.67 -2.78
C LYS A 162 1.93 -4.26 -2.23
N MET A 163 2.83 -3.38 -1.73
CA MET A 163 4.09 -3.77 -1.07
C MET A 163 4.11 -3.24 0.36
N ARG A 164 4.18 -4.15 1.32
CA ARG A 164 4.32 -3.84 2.74
C ARG A 164 5.79 -3.74 3.12
N MET A 165 6.22 -2.59 3.66
CA MET A 165 7.63 -2.29 3.93
C MET A 165 7.83 -1.37 5.14
N CYS A 166 8.93 -1.56 5.88
CA CYS A 166 9.27 -0.76 7.05
C CYS A 166 9.91 0.57 6.67
N ILE A 167 9.48 1.68 7.34
CA ILE A 167 10.18 2.95 7.26
C ILE A 167 11.50 2.85 8.02
N PHE A 168 11.50 2.42 9.27
CA PHE A 168 12.74 2.16 10.00
C PHE A 168 13.44 0.88 9.52
N PRO A 169 14.78 0.82 9.59
CA PRO A 169 15.51 -0.39 9.26
C PRO A 169 15.15 -1.52 10.24
N LYS A 170 15.02 -2.73 9.72
CA LYS A 170 14.67 -3.93 10.49
C LYS A 170 15.90 -4.79 10.71
N SER A 171 16.15 -5.19 11.96
CA SER A 171 17.16 -6.18 12.33
C SER A 171 16.50 -7.44 12.84
N TYR A 172 16.48 -8.47 12.04
CA TYR A 172 15.87 -9.76 12.34
C TYR A 172 16.51 -10.85 11.47
N ASP A 173 16.20 -12.10 11.71
CA ASP A 173 16.74 -13.24 10.98
C ASP A 173 16.93 -12.97 9.48
N TRP A 174 18.09 -13.31 8.95
CA TRP A 174 18.57 -13.03 7.57
C TRP A 174 18.67 -11.55 7.19
N ASN A 175 18.51 -10.60 8.12
CA ASN A 175 18.66 -9.18 7.86
C ASN A 175 19.32 -8.45 9.05
N HIS A 176 20.60 -8.73 9.31
CA HIS A 176 21.38 -8.08 10.36
C HIS A 176 22.34 -7.00 9.86
N ASN A 177 22.35 -6.72 8.55
CA ASN A 177 23.20 -5.68 7.99
C ASN A 177 22.73 -4.28 8.37
N ASP A 178 23.68 -3.38 8.50
CA ASP A 178 23.39 -1.97 8.70
C ASP A 178 22.78 -1.34 7.43
N PRO A 179 21.82 -0.42 7.56
CA PRO A 179 21.28 0.29 6.42
C PRO A 179 22.29 1.26 5.83
N LYS A 180 22.14 1.60 4.55
CA LYS A 180 22.96 2.64 3.90
C LYS A 180 22.84 4.00 4.55
N PHE A 181 21.67 4.34 5.05
CA PHE A 181 21.35 5.58 5.74
C PHE A 181 20.56 5.29 7.01
N TYR A 182 20.78 6.09 8.04
CA TYR A 182 19.99 6.05 9.28
C TYR A 182 19.02 7.23 9.33
N PRO A 183 17.88 7.11 10.03
CA PRO A 183 16.82 8.14 10.02
C PRO A 183 17.18 9.43 10.76
N PHE A 184 18.10 9.36 11.71
CA PHE A 184 18.54 10.49 12.53
C PHE A 184 20.04 10.76 12.37
N GLU A 185 20.45 11.99 12.66
CA GLU A 185 21.87 12.34 12.79
C GLU A 185 22.46 11.68 14.05
N GLY A 186 23.68 11.17 13.96
CA GLY A 186 24.37 10.54 15.08
C GLY A 186 25.30 9.41 14.66
N THR A 187 25.62 8.56 15.62
CA THR A 187 26.56 7.44 15.44
C THR A 187 25.88 6.11 15.80
N PRO A 188 25.87 5.10 14.88
CA PRO A 188 25.34 3.80 15.23
C PRO A 188 26.17 3.16 16.35
N PRO A 189 25.59 2.26 17.17
CA PRO A 189 24.23 1.76 16.98
C PRO A 189 23.14 2.59 17.67
N LYS A 190 23.43 3.47 18.65
CA LYS A 190 22.40 4.09 19.51
C LYS A 190 22.69 5.53 19.93
N ASP A 191 23.74 6.14 19.47
CA ASP A 191 24.06 7.54 19.78
C ASP A 191 23.42 8.45 18.76
N TRP A 192 22.09 8.71 18.94
CA TRP A 192 21.28 9.49 18.01
C TRP A 192 20.84 10.83 18.59
N ASN A 193 20.86 11.85 17.75
CA ASN A 193 20.15 13.09 18.02
C ASN A 193 18.71 12.98 17.44
N PHE A 194 17.79 12.46 18.25
CA PHE A 194 16.39 12.26 17.86
C PHE A 194 15.63 13.55 17.48
N SER A 195 16.21 14.73 17.68
CA SER A 195 15.63 15.98 17.23
C SER A 195 16.10 16.40 15.82
N ARG A 196 17.02 15.64 15.19
CA ARG A 196 17.60 15.96 13.90
C ARG A 196 17.52 14.77 12.96
N PHE A 197 16.71 14.90 11.95
CA PHE A 197 16.57 13.86 10.92
C PHE A 197 17.73 13.87 9.93
N ASN A 198 17.96 12.72 9.29
CA ASN A 198 18.85 12.60 8.15
C ASN A 198 18.03 12.59 6.84
N PRO A 199 17.95 13.70 6.10
CA PRO A 199 17.14 13.79 4.88
C PRO A 199 17.51 12.76 3.80
N ALA A 200 18.76 12.29 3.76
CA ALA A 200 19.18 11.28 2.78
C ALA A 200 18.46 9.94 2.97
N PHE A 201 18.18 9.54 4.22
CA PHE A 201 17.40 8.36 4.55
C PHE A 201 15.97 8.46 3.96
N PHE A 202 15.30 9.57 4.19
CA PHE A 202 13.92 9.77 3.72
C PHE A 202 13.84 9.92 2.19
N ARG A 203 14.81 10.60 1.56
CA ARG A 203 14.89 10.65 0.09
C ARG A 203 15.06 9.28 -0.55
N ASN A 204 15.77 8.36 0.10
CA ASN A 204 15.85 6.98 -0.37
C ASN A 204 14.48 6.29 -0.34
N ILE A 205 13.70 6.46 0.72
CA ILE A 205 12.33 5.92 0.81
C ILE A 205 11.42 6.55 -0.26
N GLU A 206 11.49 7.87 -0.45
CA GLU A 206 10.75 8.59 -1.51
C GLU A 206 11.05 8.06 -2.91
N LYS A 207 12.32 7.75 -3.19
CA LYS A 207 12.72 7.08 -4.43
C LYS A 207 11.96 5.76 -4.61
N ARG A 208 11.85 4.95 -3.54
CA ARG A 208 11.18 3.64 -3.59
C ARG A 208 9.67 3.78 -3.71
N ILE A 209 9.03 4.72 -3.02
CA ILE A 209 7.60 5.03 -3.17
C ILE A 209 7.28 5.41 -4.63
N ASN A 210 8.09 6.28 -5.25
CA ASN A 210 7.91 6.67 -6.64
C ASN A 210 8.11 5.50 -7.62
N GLN A 211 9.07 4.60 -7.36
CA GLN A 211 9.26 3.41 -8.18
C GLN A 211 8.06 2.46 -8.09
N LEU A 212 7.48 2.28 -6.90
CA LEU A 212 6.25 1.50 -6.72
C LEU A 212 5.07 2.18 -7.45
N ASP A 213 4.90 3.51 -7.33
CA ASP A 213 3.86 4.26 -8.07
C ASP A 213 3.97 4.05 -9.59
N SER A 214 5.19 4.05 -10.13
CA SER A 214 5.41 3.81 -11.57
C SER A 214 5.01 2.40 -12.04
N LEU A 215 4.87 1.45 -11.12
CA LEU A 215 4.41 0.08 -11.38
C LEU A 215 2.94 -0.13 -11.00
N GLY A 216 2.23 0.90 -10.55
CA GLY A 216 0.86 0.78 -10.04
C GLY A 216 0.77 -0.03 -8.74
N ILE A 217 1.79 0.09 -7.87
CA ILE A 217 1.88 -0.65 -6.62
C ILE A 217 1.72 0.30 -5.44
N GLU A 218 0.80 -0.02 -4.53
CA GLU A 218 0.59 0.70 -3.29
C GLU A 218 1.76 0.44 -2.31
N ALA A 219 2.28 1.51 -1.72
CA ALA A 219 3.33 1.48 -0.72
C ALA A 219 2.72 1.47 0.68
N ASP A 220 2.60 0.30 1.29
CA ASP A 220 2.09 0.11 2.65
C ASP A 220 3.24 0.31 3.65
N LEU A 221 3.33 1.54 4.18
CA LEU A 221 4.44 2.02 4.99
C LEU A 221 4.25 1.66 6.47
N ILE A 222 5.06 0.75 6.97
CA ILE A 222 5.10 0.38 8.38
C ILE A 222 5.87 1.46 9.14
N VAL A 223 5.17 2.18 10.03
CA VAL A 223 5.71 3.31 10.79
C VAL A 223 6.63 2.82 11.91
N PHE A 224 6.19 1.79 12.67
CA PHE A 224 6.93 1.19 13.77
C PHE A 224 6.97 -0.33 13.69
N HIS A 225 7.99 -0.94 14.32
CA HIS A 225 8.09 -2.40 14.48
C HIS A 225 9.03 -2.76 15.64
N PRO A 226 8.94 -3.96 16.24
CA PRO A 226 9.75 -4.38 17.39
C PRO A 226 11.18 -4.81 17.01
N TYR A 227 11.47 -5.05 15.73
CA TYR A 227 12.72 -5.67 15.27
C TYR A 227 13.82 -4.62 15.05
N ASP A 228 14.27 -4.06 16.16
CA ASP A 228 15.14 -2.88 16.20
C ASP A 228 16.33 -3.10 17.14
N ARG A 229 17.53 -2.81 16.67
CA ARG A 229 18.75 -2.79 17.48
C ARG A 229 19.33 -1.39 17.65
N TRP A 230 18.69 -0.38 17.06
CA TRP A 230 19.18 0.99 17.02
C TRP A 230 18.45 1.93 17.98
N GLY A 231 17.39 1.47 18.66
CA GLY A 231 16.64 2.24 19.64
C GLY A 231 15.47 3.05 19.10
N PHE A 232 15.07 2.85 17.83
CA PHE A 232 13.94 3.58 17.23
C PHE A 232 12.58 3.08 17.73
N SER A 233 12.49 1.80 18.15
CA SER A 233 11.26 1.23 18.71
C SER A 233 10.97 1.71 20.14
N THR A 234 11.97 2.27 20.83
CA THR A 234 11.90 2.69 22.23
C THR A 234 11.93 4.22 22.42
N MET A 235 11.76 4.98 21.33
CA MET A 235 11.68 6.44 21.39
C MET A 235 10.54 6.89 22.31
N ASP A 236 10.71 8.05 22.96
CA ASP A 236 9.66 8.66 23.77
C ASP A 236 8.54 9.26 22.90
N ARG A 237 7.41 9.54 23.50
CA ARG A 237 6.22 10.10 22.85
C ARG A 237 6.53 11.39 22.07
N LYS A 238 7.38 12.27 22.62
CA LYS A 238 7.72 13.53 21.97
C LYS A 238 8.51 13.30 20.68
N THR A 239 9.42 12.36 20.72
CA THR A 239 10.21 11.94 19.55
C THR A 239 9.33 11.22 18.52
N ASP A 240 8.44 10.33 18.96
CA ASP A 240 7.47 9.66 18.09
C ASP A 240 6.60 10.68 17.34
N ASP A 241 6.09 11.68 18.06
CA ASP A 241 5.25 12.73 17.47
C ASP A 241 6.00 13.58 16.44
N LEU A 242 7.25 13.94 16.73
CA LEU A 242 8.10 14.65 15.79
C LEU A 242 8.38 13.84 14.52
N TYR A 243 8.66 12.55 14.70
CA TYR A 243 8.87 11.62 13.60
C TYR A 243 7.61 11.44 12.75
N ILE A 244 6.45 11.23 13.36
CA ILE A 244 5.17 11.07 12.68
C ILE A 244 4.85 12.32 11.84
N ASP A 245 4.97 13.52 12.42
CA ASP A 245 4.74 14.77 11.68
C ASP A 245 5.68 14.92 10.48
N TYR A 246 6.95 14.56 10.67
CA TYR A 246 7.94 14.65 9.62
C TYR A 246 7.65 13.69 8.45
N ILE A 247 7.28 12.44 8.72
CA ILE A 247 6.96 11.48 7.65
C ILE A 247 5.64 11.80 6.96
N ILE A 248 4.64 12.33 7.67
CA ILE A 248 3.40 12.79 7.05
C ILE A 248 3.68 13.97 6.11
N ALA A 249 4.44 14.97 6.57
CA ALA A 249 4.80 16.12 5.74
C ALA A 249 5.58 15.71 4.47
N ARG A 250 6.38 14.64 4.56
CA ARG A 250 7.18 14.13 3.43
C ARG A 250 6.41 13.21 2.48
N PHE A 251 5.58 12.31 3.01
CA PHE A 251 5.06 11.19 2.23
C PHE A 251 3.56 11.29 1.91
N ALA A 252 2.78 12.07 2.65
CA ALA A 252 1.34 12.12 2.44
C ALA A 252 0.89 12.70 1.08
N ALA A 253 1.76 13.40 0.35
CA ALA A 253 1.43 13.88 -0.99
C ALA A 253 1.65 12.82 -2.11
N TYR A 254 2.11 11.62 -1.78
CA TYR A 254 2.19 10.49 -2.72
C TYR A 254 0.89 9.69 -2.70
N LYS A 255 0.23 9.55 -3.83
CA LYS A 255 -1.11 8.92 -3.94
C LYS A 255 -1.14 7.43 -3.57
N ASN A 256 0.00 6.74 -3.70
CA ASN A 256 0.12 5.30 -3.49
C ASN A 256 0.59 4.92 -2.07
N VAL A 257 0.45 5.80 -1.08
CA VAL A 257 0.84 5.54 0.31
C VAL A 257 -0.34 4.97 1.10
N TRP A 258 -0.09 3.92 1.88
CA TRP A 258 -0.94 3.45 2.97
C TRP A 258 -0.14 3.54 4.27
N TRP A 259 -0.80 3.82 5.39
CA TRP A 259 -0.16 3.92 6.70
C TRP A 259 -0.43 2.68 7.53
N SER A 260 0.60 1.90 7.83
CA SER A 260 0.54 0.82 8.82
C SER A 260 1.22 1.29 10.10
N MET A 261 0.45 1.54 11.17
CA MET A 261 0.99 2.10 12.42
C MET A 261 2.10 1.26 12.99
N ALA A 262 1.94 -0.06 12.94
CA ALA A 262 2.99 -0.98 13.33
C ALA A 262 2.92 -2.30 12.56
N ASN A 263 4.06 -2.98 12.46
CA ASN A 263 4.11 -4.43 12.35
C ASN A 263 4.18 -4.99 13.77
N GLU A 264 3.26 -5.93 14.10
CA GLU A 264 3.24 -6.64 15.38
C GLU A 264 3.29 -5.71 16.60
N TYR A 265 2.31 -4.80 16.64
CA TYR A 265 2.21 -3.74 17.64
C TYR A 265 2.33 -4.25 19.08
N ASP A 266 1.80 -5.44 19.36
CA ASP A 266 1.75 -6.09 20.67
C ASP A 266 3.10 -6.65 21.14
N PHE A 267 4.09 -6.72 20.24
CA PHE A 267 5.47 -7.04 20.59
C PHE A 267 6.30 -5.81 20.97
N MET A 268 5.82 -4.60 20.71
CA MET A 268 6.45 -3.34 21.10
C MET A 268 6.07 -3.00 22.55
N LYS A 269 6.79 -3.57 23.51
CA LYS A 269 6.45 -3.50 24.95
C LYS A 269 6.51 -2.08 25.53
N GLU A 270 7.29 -1.18 24.93
CA GLU A 270 7.43 0.22 25.34
C GLU A 270 6.28 1.13 24.84
N LYS A 271 5.39 0.60 23.99
CA LYS A 271 4.22 1.32 23.49
C LYS A 271 2.95 0.71 24.06
N THR A 272 2.12 1.55 24.67
CA THR A 272 0.83 1.15 25.26
C THR A 272 -0.32 1.24 24.25
N PRO A 273 -1.48 0.64 24.52
CA PRO A 273 -2.68 0.88 23.70
C PRO A 273 -3.06 2.37 23.55
N ALA A 274 -2.79 3.19 24.57
CA ALA A 274 -3.02 4.62 24.52
C ALA A 274 -2.05 5.33 23.55
N ASP A 275 -0.81 4.84 23.40
CA ASP A 275 0.14 5.34 22.42
C ASP A 275 -0.36 5.04 21.00
N TRP A 276 -0.81 3.81 20.75
CA TRP A 276 -1.33 3.44 19.44
C TRP A 276 -2.56 4.26 19.02
N ASN A 277 -3.52 4.47 19.97
CA ASN A 277 -4.67 5.34 19.70
C ASN A 277 -4.24 6.77 19.38
N HIS A 278 -3.29 7.33 20.14
CA HIS A 278 -2.74 8.65 19.87
C HIS A 278 -2.09 8.77 18.49
N PHE A 279 -1.32 7.76 18.06
CA PHE A 279 -0.70 7.77 16.73
C PHE A 279 -1.74 7.69 15.61
N ILE A 280 -2.74 6.83 15.75
CA ILE A 280 -3.85 6.72 14.80
C ILE A 280 -4.58 8.06 14.67
N GLU A 281 -4.92 8.71 15.80
CA GLU A 281 -5.56 10.03 15.82
C GLU A 281 -4.68 11.10 15.14
N ARG A 282 -3.36 11.06 15.39
CA ARG A 282 -2.41 12.01 14.81
C ARG A 282 -2.35 11.87 13.30
N PHE A 283 -2.25 10.66 12.75
CA PHE A 283 -2.32 10.42 11.30
C PHE A 283 -3.65 10.88 10.72
N ALA A 284 -4.78 10.46 11.28
CA ALA A 284 -6.10 10.83 10.80
C ALA A 284 -6.35 12.35 10.78
N LYS A 285 -5.76 13.10 11.73
CA LYS A 285 -5.86 14.55 11.81
C LYS A 285 -4.89 15.28 10.88
N THR A 286 -3.67 14.78 10.73
CA THR A 286 -2.56 15.51 10.09
C THR A 286 -2.46 15.21 8.61
N ASP A 287 -2.71 13.98 8.18
CA ASP A 287 -2.79 13.60 6.77
C ASP A 287 -4.07 14.15 6.13
N LYS A 288 -3.90 15.21 5.33
CA LYS A 288 -5.00 15.92 4.67
C LYS A 288 -5.51 15.23 3.40
N PHE A 289 -4.88 14.14 3.01
CA PHE A 289 -5.28 13.35 1.83
C PHE A 289 -6.04 12.09 2.22
N HIS A 290 -6.14 11.80 3.53
CA HIS A 290 -6.94 10.71 4.10
C HIS A 290 -6.57 9.33 3.57
N HIS A 291 -5.26 9.04 3.52
CA HIS A 291 -4.78 7.71 3.15
C HIS A 291 -5.29 6.63 4.13
N LEU A 292 -5.26 5.40 3.66
CA LEU A 292 -5.66 4.25 4.46
C LEU A 292 -4.76 4.09 5.69
N ILE A 293 -5.38 3.80 6.85
CA ILE A 293 -4.71 3.62 8.14
C ILE A 293 -5.04 2.23 8.66
N GLY A 294 -4.01 1.40 8.88
CA GLY A 294 -4.10 0.09 9.51
C GLY A 294 -3.13 -0.05 10.67
N ILE A 295 -3.32 -1.10 11.46
CA ILE A 295 -2.39 -1.56 12.49
C ILE A 295 -2.39 -3.08 12.51
N HIS A 296 -1.20 -3.69 12.62
CA HIS A 296 -1.01 -5.11 12.43
C HIS A 296 -0.55 -5.78 13.73
N ASN A 297 -1.17 -6.91 14.06
CA ASN A 297 -0.88 -7.69 15.25
C ASN A 297 0.27 -8.68 15.06
N GLY A 298 0.91 -9.07 16.15
CA GLY A 298 1.66 -10.30 16.28
C GLY A 298 0.73 -11.42 16.77
N SER A 299 0.47 -11.47 18.07
CA SER A 299 -0.39 -12.47 18.69
C SER A 299 -1.77 -11.95 19.06
N ILE A 300 -1.89 -10.65 19.38
CA ILE A 300 -3.11 -10.05 19.91
C ILE A 300 -3.72 -9.13 18.85
N ILE A 301 -4.85 -9.55 18.26
CA ILE A 301 -5.56 -8.74 17.26
C ILE A 301 -5.99 -7.42 17.92
N TYR A 302 -5.64 -6.30 17.26
CA TYR A 302 -6.04 -4.97 17.70
C TYR A 302 -7.56 -4.79 17.59
N ASP A 303 -8.11 -3.85 18.36
CA ASP A 303 -9.54 -3.50 18.23
C ASP A 303 -9.79 -2.67 16.98
N HIS A 304 -10.04 -3.35 15.87
CA HIS A 304 -10.36 -2.70 14.59
C HIS A 304 -11.77 -2.05 14.54
N THR A 305 -12.52 -2.04 15.64
CA THR A 305 -13.76 -1.22 15.73
C THR A 305 -13.46 0.27 15.81
N ASN A 306 -12.21 0.67 16.16
CA ASN A 306 -11.77 2.06 16.14
C ASN A 306 -12.13 2.71 14.78
N PRO A 307 -12.97 3.78 14.76
CA PRO A 307 -13.48 4.38 13.51
C PRO A 307 -12.40 5.04 12.64
N LEU A 308 -11.24 5.38 13.22
CA LEU A 308 -10.14 6.00 12.49
C LEU A 308 -9.28 4.98 11.72
N LEU A 309 -9.36 3.70 12.07
CA LEU A 309 -8.77 2.63 11.26
C LEU A 309 -9.66 2.39 10.05
N THR A 310 -9.08 2.38 8.86
CA THR A 310 -9.83 2.23 7.60
C THR A 310 -10.08 0.78 7.22
N HIS A 311 -9.21 -0.13 7.64
CA HIS A 311 -9.28 -1.56 7.36
C HIS A 311 -8.71 -2.37 8.53
N ALA A 312 -9.08 -3.63 8.60
CA ALA A 312 -8.51 -4.58 9.55
C ALA A 312 -7.31 -5.28 8.91
N SER A 313 -6.11 -4.94 9.37
CA SER A 313 -4.85 -5.60 9.02
C SER A 313 -4.58 -6.72 10.01
N ILE A 314 -4.55 -7.95 9.54
CA ILE A 314 -4.53 -9.16 10.39
C ILE A 314 -3.29 -10.00 10.08
N GLN A 315 -2.56 -10.38 11.14
CA GLN A 315 -1.69 -11.54 11.12
C GLN A 315 -2.48 -12.77 11.56
N GLY A 316 -2.62 -13.74 10.67
CA GLY A 316 -3.38 -14.94 10.96
C GLY A 316 -3.47 -15.87 9.75
N GLU A 317 -3.34 -17.15 10.00
CA GLU A 317 -3.32 -18.17 8.94
C GLU A 317 -4.71 -18.59 8.46
N ASP A 318 -5.76 -18.27 9.22
CA ASP A 318 -7.14 -18.66 8.95
C ASP A 318 -7.86 -17.67 8.02
N THR A 319 -7.39 -17.52 6.78
CA THR A 319 -7.93 -16.54 5.82
C THR A 319 -9.41 -16.74 5.51
N TYR A 320 -9.96 -17.91 5.75
CA TYR A 320 -11.40 -18.18 5.65
C TYR A 320 -12.25 -17.40 6.67
N LYS A 321 -11.64 -16.90 7.76
CA LYS A 321 -12.32 -16.06 8.75
C LYS A 321 -12.56 -14.63 8.25
N ALA A 322 -12.19 -14.27 7.02
CA ALA A 322 -12.46 -12.95 6.45
C ALA A 322 -13.92 -12.53 6.62
N LYS A 323 -14.86 -13.44 6.34
CA LYS A 323 -16.30 -13.18 6.50
C LYS A 323 -16.69 -12.82 7.94
N GLU A 324 -16.11 -13.49 8.94
CA GLU A 324 -16.35 -13.22 10.36
C GLU A 324 -15.77 -11.87 10.77
N TYR A 325 -14.53 -11.56 10.37
CA TYR A 325 -13.91 -10.26 10.66
C TYR A 325 -14.62 -9.10 9.96
N ARG A 326 -15.08 -9.28 8.72
CA ARG A 326 -15.94 -8.28 8.04
C ARG A 326 -17.20 -8.00 8.84
N ALA A 327 -17.88 -9.04 9.31
CA ALA A 327 -19.10 -8.90 10.12
C ALA A 327 -18.81 -8.21 11.45
N LYS A 328 -17.67 -8.53 12.10
CA LYS A 328 -17.25 -7.96 13.39
C LYS A 328 -16.86 -6.51 13.29
N TYR A 329 -15.97 -6.17 12.35
CA TYR A 329 -15.32 -4.85 12.29
C TYR A 329 -15.99 -3.88 11.36
N LYS A 330 -16.88 -4.33 10.45
CA LYS A 330 -17.54 -3.50 9.42
C LYS A 330 -16.53 -2.71 8.59
N LYS A 331 -15.49 -3.41 8.09
CA LYS A 331 -14.36 -2.84 7.33
C LYS A 331 -13.84 -3.85 6.31
N PRO A 332 -13.05 -3.41 5.30
CA PRO A 332 -12.24 -4.32 4.52
C PRO A 332 -11.29 -5.09 5.44
N VAL A 333 -11.05 -6.37 5.15
CA VAL A 333 -10.15 -7.24 5.91
C VAL A 333 -8.99 -7.62 5.02
N VAL A 334 -7.77 -7.37 5.48
CA VAL A 334 -6.53 -7.72 4.79
C VAL A 334 -5.71 -8.64 5.71
N PHE A 335 -5.48 -9.85 5.29
CA PHE A 335 -4.51 -10.74 5.94
C PHE A 335 -3.11 -10.38 5.41
N ASP A 336 -2.48 -9.42 6.03
CA ASP A 336 -1.15 -8.95 5.59
C ASP A 336 -0.05 -9.97 5.83
N GLU A 337 -0.23 -10.84 6.82
CA GLU A 337 0.61 -12.01 7.07
C GLU A 337 -0.25 -13.25 7.35
N CYS A 338 -0.11 -14.28 6.51
CA CYS A 338 -0.84 -15.53 6.66
C CYS A 338 0.08 -16.76 6.63
N ARG A 339 1.32 -16.62 7.09
CA ARG A 339 2.49 -17.49 6.86
C ARG A 339 3.05 -17.29 5.45
N TYR A 340 4.22 -17.86 5.19
CA TYR A 340 4.98 -17.63 3.96
C TYR A 340 5.36 -18.92 3.24
N GLU A 341 5.39 -18.86 1.91
CA GLU A 341 5.98 -19.91 1.09
C GLU A 341 7.48 -19.99 1.35
N GLY A 342 8.03 -21.21 1.53
CA GLY A 342 9.46 -21.31 1.75
C GLY A 342 9.92 -22.65 2.32
N ASN A 343 11.11 -22.65 2.91
CA ASN A 343 11.75 -23.84 3.43
C ASN A 343 12.54 -23.63 4.73
N ILE A 344 12.32 -22.50 5.43
CA ILE A 344 12.94 -22.28 6.72
C ILE A 344 12.34 -23.16 7.81
N PRO A 345 13.07 -23.48 8.92
CA PRO A 345 12.61 -24.41 9.94
C PRO A 345 11.42 -23.92 10.76
N TRP A 346 11.13 -22.62 10.76
CA TRP A 346 10.00 -22.06 11.50
C TRP A 346 8.68 -22.22 10.76
N SER A 347 7.64 -22.61 11.49
CA SER A 347 6.32 -22.91 10.92
C SER A 347 5.71 -21.76 10.11
N TRP A 348 6.05 -20.52 10.41
CA TRP A 348 5.53 -19.37 9.69
C TRP A 348 6.11 -19.18 8.27
N GLY A 349 7.23 -19.83 7.93
CA GLY A 349 7.96 -19.63 6.67
C GLY A 349 8.30 -20.89 5.90
N ASN A 350 7.45 -21.93 5.95
CA ASN A 350 7.69 -23.21 5.27
C ASN A 350 6.43 -23.78 4.59
N LEU A 351 5.56 -22.89 4.13
CA LEU A 351 4.41 -23.33 3.32
C LEU A 351 4.87 -23.80 1.95
N THR A 352 4.13 -24.75 1.40
CA THR A 352 4.23 -25.05 -0.04
C THR A 352 3.59 -23.95 -0.86
N ALA A 353 3.97 -23.81 -2.12
CA ALA A 353 3.33 -22.90 -3.07
C ALA A 353 1.82 -23.11 -3.16
N GLN A 354 1.38 -24.38 -3.09
CA GLN A 354 -0.04 -24.71 -3.11
C GLN A 354 -0.77 -24.20 -1.87
N SER A 355 -0.19 -24.37 -0.67
CA SER A 355 -0.79 -23.85 0.57
C SER A 355 -0.85 -22.32 0.59
N MET A 356 0.16 -21.61 0.06
CA MET A 356 0.12 -20.17 -0.09
C MET A 356 -0.98 -19.74 -1.06
N THR A 357 -1.10 -20.40 -2.21
CA THR A 357 -2.16 -20.13 -3.20
C THR A 357 -3.55 -20.37 -2.60
N GLU A 358 -3.72 -21.45 -1.81
CA GLU A 358 -4.97 -21.77 -1.12
C GLU A 358 -5.41 -20.63 -0.19
N LYS A 359 -4.48 -20.06 0.58
CA LYS A 359 -4.80 -18.93 1.48
C LYS A 359 -5.37 -17.74 0.71
N PHE A 360 -4.87 -17.45 -0.47
CA PHE A 360 -5.42 -16.40 -1.34
C PHE A 360 -6.83 -16.72 -1.81
N TRP A 361 -7.06 -17.94 -2.35
CA TRP A 361 -8.39 -18.35 -2.80
C TRP A 361 -9.40 -18.33 -1.65
N ARG A 362 -9.04 -18.89 -0.50
CA ARG A 362 -9.93 -18.90 0.69
C ARG A 362 -10.22 -17.49 1.20
N GLY A 363 -9.21 -16.62 1.25
CA GLY A 363 -9.40 -15.23 1.67
C GLY A 363 -10.34 -14.49 0.74
N PHE A 364 -10.09 -14.50 -0.56
CA PHE A 364 -10.93 -13.83 -1.55
C PHE A 364 -12.34 -14.36 -1.62
N THR A 365 -12.53 -15.70 -1.62
CA THR A 365 -13.88 -16.29 -1.68
C THR A 365 -14.67 -16.18 -0.37
N ASN A 366 -14.05 -15.67 0.70
CA ASN A 366 -14.69 -15.23 1.94
C ASN A 366 -14.74 -13.69 2.07
N GLY A 367 -14.40 -12.95 1.01
CA GLY A 367 -14.52 -11.49 0.94
C GLY A 367 -13.40 -10.71 1.63
N GLY A 368 -12.23 -11.31 1.85
CA GLY A 368 -11.02 -10.65 2.34
C GLY A 368 -9.96 -10.47 1.27
N PHE A 369 -8.88 -9.81 1.63
CA PHE A 369 -7.67 -9.65 0.82
C PHE A 369 -6.50 -10.33 1.51
N VAL A 370 -5.47 -10.74 0.75
CA VAL A 370 -4.38 -11.55 1.30
C VAL A 370 -3.02 -11.01 0.83
N GLY A 371 -2.03 -11.04 1.72
CA GLY A 371 -0.64 -10.71 1.47
C GLY A 371 0.23 -11.97 1.34
N HIS A 372 1.12 -11.94 0.38
CA HIS A 372 2.14 -12.95 0.11
C HIS A 372 3.42 -12.65 0.89
N GLY A 373 4.18 -13.68 1.19
CA GLY A 373 5.58 -13.59 1.59
C GLY A 373 6.33 -14.86 1.21
N GLU A 374 7.66 -14.76 1.12
CA GLU A 374 8.51 -15.87 0.69
C GLU A 374 9.81 -15.94 1.47
N THR A 375 10.21 -17.14 1.87
CA THR A 375 11.34 -17.42 2.77
C THR A 375 12.15 -18.63 2.32
N TYR A 376 12.55 -18.66 1.04
CA TYR A 376 13.45 -19.72 0.55
C TYR A 376 14.92 -19.43 0.84
N VAL A 377 15.56 -20.32 1.60
CA VAL A 377 17.00 -20.34 1.81
C VAL A 377 17.67 -21.42 0.94
N THR A 378 18.88 -21.14 0.51
CA THR A 378 19.74 -22.07 -0.25
C THR A 378 20.83 -22.68 0.63
N GLU A 379 21.20 -22.01 1.71
CA GLU A 379 22.15 -22.50 2.72
C GLU A 379 21.43 -23.32 3.78
N ASN A 380 22.17 -24.17 4.49
CA ASN A 380 21.58 -24.97 5.58
C ASN A 380 21.09 -24.04 6.70
N PRO A 381 19.78 -23.95 6.97
CA PRO A 381 19.22 -23.04 7.95
C PRO A 381 19.54 -23.40 9.41
N ILE A 382 20.10 -24.59 9.65
CA ILE A 382 20.61 -25.00 10.97
C ILE A 382 21.86 -24.21 11.36
N GLN A 383 22.59 -23.64 10.40
CA GLN A 383 23.57 -22.60 10.68
C GLN A 383 22.82 -21.32 11.02
N LEU A 384 23.21 -20.70 12.12
CA LEU A 384 22.55 -19.53 12.72
C LEU A 384 22.14 -18.51 11.63
N PRO A 385 20.89 -18.05 11.59
CA PRO A 385 20.40 -17.08 10.59
C PRO A 385 21.25 -15.80 10.54
N GLU A 386 21.92 -15.45 11.65
CA GLU A 386 22.78 -14.27 11.79
C GLU A 386 23.99 -14.29 10.86
N VAL A 387 24.44 -15.46 10.45
CA VAL A 387 25.63 -15.61 9.58
C VAL A 387 25.28 -16.03 8.15
N SER A 388 24.00 -16.24 7.86
CA SER A 388 23.56 -16.61 6.50
C SER A 388 23.71 -15.45 5.52
N SER A 389 24.26 -15.72 4.35
CA SER A 389 24.31 -14.79 3.21
C SER A 389 23.02 -14.81 2.38
N ASP A 390 22.07 -15.69 2.69
CA ASP A 390 20.84 -15.81 1.92
C ASP A 390 20.03 -14.52 1.88
N VAL A 391 19.54 -14.21 0.68
CA VAL A 391 18.64 -13.08 0.42
C VAL A 391 17.23 -13.62 0.30
N LEU A 392 16.42 -13.38 1.34
CA LEU A 392 15.04 -13.76 1.37
C LEU A 392 14.14 -12.60 0.95
N TRP A 393 13.17 -12.88 0.08
CA TRP A 393 12.19 -11.89 -0.35
C TRP A 393 11.51 -11.18 0.81
N TRP A 394 11.01 -11.94 1.77
CA TRP A 394 10.35 -11.43 2.96
C TRP A 394 11.16 -10.36 3.71
N SER A 395 12.48 -10.50 3.81
CA SER A 395 13.33 -9.59 4.59
C SER A 395 14.02 -8.53 3.75
N LYS A 396 14.60 -8.91 2.62
CA LYS A 396 15.53 -8.06 1.83
C LYS A 396 15.07 -7.76 0.40
N GLY A 397 14.06 -8.45 -0.11
CA GLY A 397 13.66 -8.36 -1.52
C GLY A 397 14.54 -9.19 -2.45
N GLY A 398 14.76 -8.71 -3.67
CA GLY A 398 15.55 -9.40 -4.67
C GLY A 398 14.70 -10.18 -5.67
N ARG A 399 14.83 -11.49 -5.69
CA ARG A 399 14.12 -12.38 -6.61
C ARG A 399 13.25 -13.35 -5.86
N LEU A 400 12.05 -13.56 -6.36
CA LEU A 400 11.17 -14.65 -5.93
C LEU A 400 11.68 -15.99 -6.47
N LYS A 401 11.61 -17.01 -5.64
CA LYS A 401 12.03 -18.40 -5.93
C LYS A 401 10.86 -19.37 -5.97
N GLY A 402 9.74 -18.99 -5.32
CA GLY A 402 8.54 -19.81 -5.18
C GLY A 402 7.68 -19.86 -6.43
N GLU A 403 6.71 -20.75 -6.43
CA GLU A 403 5.75 -20.95 -7.51
C GLU A 403 4.40 -20.27 -7.26
N SER A 404 4.10 -19.86 -6.01
CA SER A 404 2.82 -19.22 -5.71
C SER A 404 2.61 -17.87 -6.42
N PRO A 405 3.62 -17.04 -6.72
CA PRO A 405 3.40 -15.76 -7.39
C PRO A 405 2.69 -15.88 -8.74
N GLU A 406 3.00 -16.88 -9.57
CA GLU A 406 2.31 -17.10 -10.83
C GLU A 406 0.85 -17.56 -10.61
N ARG A 407 0.60 -18.40 -9.61
CA ARG A 407 -0.75 -18.83 -9.24
C ARG A 407 -1.58 -17.71 -8.63
N ILE A 408 -0.96 -16.81 -7.86
CA ILE A 408 -1.58 -15.61 -7.33
C ILE A 408 -1.94 -14.64 -8.47
N LYS A 409 -1.05 -14.45 -9.44
CA LYS A 409 -1.33 -13.65 -10.64
C LYS A 409 -2.49 -14.23 -11.46
N PHE A 410 -2.59 -15.55 -11.55
CA PHE A 410 -3.72 -16.20 -12.19
C PHE A 410 -5.05 -15.91 -11.47
N LEU A 411 -5.09 -16.00 -10.14
CA LEU A 411 -6.26 -15.59 -9.36
C LEU A 411 -6.56 -14.11 -9.55
N ARG A 412 -5.54 -13.24 -9.49
CA ARG A 412 -5.69 -11.80 -9.69
C ARG A 412 -6.39 -11.51 -11.02
N LYS A 413 -5.97 -12.13 -12.10
CA LYS A 413 -6.61 -11.99 -13.41
C LYS A 413 -8.09 -12.38 -13.35
N ILE A 414 -8.44 -13.50 -12.70
CA ILE A 414 -9.83 -13.95 -12.56
C ILE A 414 -10.68 -12.93 -11.79
N ILE A 415 -10.13 -12.35 -10.72
CA ILE A 415 -10.82 -11.35 -9.89
C ILE A 415 -10.96 -10.01 -10.63
N GLU A 416 -9.94 -9.57 -11.38
CA GLU A 416 -9.98 -8.32 -12.16
C GLU A 416 -10.91 -8.42 -13.38
N GLU A 417 -11.14 -9.62 -13.92
CA GLU A 417 -12.12 -9.89 -14.99
C GLU A 417 -13.56 -10.06 -14.46
N ALA A 418 -13.73 -10.30 -13.15
CA ALA A 418 -15.03 -10.48 -12.53
C ALA A 418 -15.74 -9.13 -12.34
N PRO A 419 -17.09 -9.14 -12.17
CA PRO A 419 -17.80 -7.93 -11.73
C PRO A 419 -17.20 -7.38 -10.44
N PRO A 420 -17.14 -6.04 -10.26
CA PRO A 420 -16.57 -5.43 -9.07
C PRO A 420 -17.40 -5.71 -7.81
N TYR A 421 -16.75 -5.59 -6.66
CA TYR A 421 -17.39 -5.61 -5.33
C TYR A 421 -18.15 -6.90 -5.02
N LEU A 422 -17.56 -8.04 -5.34
CA LEU A 422 -18.11 -9.35 -5.00
C LEU A 422 -18.29 -9.50 -3.48
N LYS A 423 -19.46 -9.91 -3.04
CA LYS A 423 -19.78 -10.14 -1.62
C LYS A 423 -19.83 -11.63 -1.30
N PRO A 424 -19.47 -12.06 -0.08
CA PRO A 424 -19.73 -13.42 0.36
C PRO A 424 -21.23 -13.74 0.28
N ILE A 425 -21.58 -14.76 -0.47
CA ILE A 425 -22.96 -15.22 -0.65
C ILE A 425 -23.07 -16.71 -0.41
N PRO A 426 -24.16 -17.22 0.17
CA PRO A 426 -24.41 -18.62 0.26
C PRO A 426 -24.78 -19.15 -1.14
N LEU A 427 -24.08 -20.16 -1.58
CA LEU A 427 -24.56 -21.02 -2.67
C LEU A 427 -24.91 -22.37 -2.04
N PHE A 428 -26.14 -22.79 -2.14
CA PHE A 428 -26.56 -24.03 -1.51
C PHE A 428 -25.76 -25.22 -2.07
N THR A 429 -25.13 -25.94 -1.18
CA THR A 429 -24.36 -27.14 -1.49
C THR A 429 -24.19 -27.97 -0.22
N TRP A 430 -24.05 -29.27 -0.38
CA TRP A 430 -23.81 -30.21 0.72
C TRP A 430 -22.35 -30.23 1.20
N MET A 431 -21.49 -29.41 0.59
CA MET A 431 -20.05 -29.43 0.84
C MET A 431 -19.57 -28.09 1.37
N PRO A 432 -18.47 -28.05 2.16
CA PRO A 432 -17.78 -26.83 2.45
C PRO A 432 -17.34 -26.13 1.17
N PHE A 433 -17.90 -24.97 0.92
CA PHE A 433 -17.71 -24.19 -0.30
C PHE A 433 -17.77 -22.72 0.03
N SER A 434 -16.65 -22.03 -0.11
CA SER A 434 -16.62 -20.58 0.03
C SER A 434 -16.98 -19.93 -1.29
N CYS A 435 -17.86 -18.92 -1.27
CA CYS A 435 -18.34 -18.29 -2.49
C CYS A 435 -18.52 -16.81 -2.30
N VAL A 436 -18.04 -16.04 -3.29
CA VAL A 436 -18.37 -14.63 -3.47
C VAL A 436 -19.11 -14.43 -4.78
N GLY A 437 -19.91 -13.37 -4.86
CA GLY A 437 -20.64 -13.11 -6.11
C GLY A 437 -21.55 -11.90 -6.06
N ILE A 438 -22.34 -11.80 -7.10
CA ILE A 438 -23.51 -10.93 -7.24
C ILE A 438 -24.72 -11.84 -7.40
N ASP A 439 -25.69 -11.74 -6.49
CA ASP A 439 -26.85 -12.61 -6.47
C ASP A 439 -27.51 -12.67 -7.85
N HIS A 440 -27.80 -13.89 -8.30
CA HIS A 440 -28.43 -14.22 -9.57
C HIS A 440 -27.62 -13.90 -10.84
N GLU A 441 -26.43 -13.27 -10.73
CA GLU A 441 -25.65 -12.84 -11.90
C GLU A 441 -24.30 -13.56 -12.02
N PHE A 442 -23.54 -13.64 -10.93
CA PHE A 442 -22.17 -14.13 -10.93
C PHE A 442 -21.81 -14.82 -9.61
N TYR A 443 -21.13 -15.97 -9.69
CA TYR A 443 -20.62 -16.69 -8.53
C TYR A 443 -19.19 -17.16 -8.79
N LEU A 444 -18.31 -16.96 -7.82
CA LEU A 444 -16.95 -17.50 -7.80
C LEU A 444 -16.76 -18.26 -6.48
N GLY A 445 -16.68 -19.54 -6.56
CA GLY A 445 -16.57 -20.42 -5.40
C GLY A 445 -15.34 -21.30 -5.43
N TYR A 446 -14.89 -21.75 -4.25
CA TYR A 446 -13.68 -22.53 -4.08
C TYR A 446 -13.90 -23.74 -3.17
N LEU A 447 -13.45 -24.90 -3.61
CA LEU A 447 -13.65 -26.21 -2.95
C LEU A 447 -12.54 -26.60 -1.96
N ASN A 448 -11.51 -25.76 -1.81
CA ASN A 448 -10.34 -26.04 -0.96
C ASN A 448 -9.65 -27.39 -1.33
N ASP A 449 -9.37 -28.21 -0.33
CA ASP A 449 -8.75 -29.53 -0.44
C ASP A 449 -9.77 -30.67 -0.75
N ALA A 450 -11.07 -30.35 -0.83
CA ALA A 450 -12.07 -31.34 -1.22
C ALA A 450 -11.93 -31.74 -2.69
N GLN A 451 -12.16 -33.01 -2.97
CA GLN A 451 -12.00 -33.60 -4.32
C GLN A 451 -13.23 -34.39 -4.78
N PRO A 452 -14.43 -33.78 -4.83
CA PRO A 452 -15.64 -34.50 -5.23
C PRO A 452 -15.63 -34.83 -6.72
N ARG A 453 -16.31 -35.89 -7.10
CA ARG A 453 -16.62 -36.21 -8.50
C ARG A 453 -17.78 -35.41 -9.06
N SER A 454 -18.62 -34.90 -8.19
CA SER A 454 -19.76 -34.06 -8.57
C SER A 454 -20.21 -33.21 -7.40
N MET A 455 -20.95 -32.17 -7.69
CA MET A 455 -21.51 -31.25 -6.71
C MET A 455 -22.90 -30.80 -7.13
N VAL A 456 -23.85 -30.85 -6.21
CA VAL A 456 -25.17 -30.28 -6.41
C VAL A 456 -25.13 -28.80 -6.01
N ILE A 457 -25.61 -27.93 -6.89
CA ILE A 457 -25.80 -26.51 -6.64
C ILE A 457 -27.26 -26.12 -6.89
N GLU A 458 -27.71 -25.06 -6.23
CA GLU A 458 -29.03 -24.46 -6.48
C GLU A 458 -28.85 -23.07 -7.08
N LEU A 459 -29.26 -22.95 -8.34
CA LEU A 459 -29.27 -21.68 -9.10
C LEU A 459 -30.72 -21.18 -9.27
N PRO A 460 -30.93 -19.91 -9.56
CA PRO A 460 -32.25 -19.41 -9.97
C PRO A 460 -32.83 -20.22 -11.15
N LYS A 461 -34.13 -20.53 -11.07
CA LYS A 461 -34.82 -21.35 -12.09
C LYS A 461 -35.19 -20.56 -13.35
N ASP A 462 -35.30 -19.27 -13.24
CA ASP A 462 -35.71 -18.31 -14.28
C ASP A 462 -34.56 -17.80 -15.14
N ALA A 463 -33.34 -18.32 -14.93
CA ALA A 463 -32.14 -17.98 -15.68
C ALA A 463 -31.31 -19.21 -16.02
N THR A 464 -30.47 -19.06 -17.04
CA THR A 464 -29.46 -20.07 -17.42
C THR A 464 -28.07 -19.58 -17.12
N TYR A 465 -27.19 -20.50 -16.74
CA TYR A 465 -25.82 -20.19 -16.31
C TYR A 465 -24.81 -21.04 -17.06
N GLN A 466 -23.70 -20.40 -17.43
CA GLN A 466 -22.48 -21.08 -17.86
C GLN A 466 -21.63 -21.36 -16.62
N VAL A 467 -21.11 -22.57 -16.53
CA VAL A 467 -20.16 -22.98 -15.48
C VAL A 467 -18.79 -23.20 -16.10
N GLU A 468 -17.77 -22.72 -15.41
CA GLU A 468 -16.37 -22.99 -15.71
C GLU A 468 -15.72 -23.65 -14.51
N ILE A 469 -14.93 -24.68 -14.77
CA ILE A 469 -14.11 -25.38 -13.79
C ILE A 469 -12.70 -24.83 -13.87
N ILE A 470 -12.20 -24.31 -12.74
CA ILE A 470 -10.89 -23.69 -12.60
C ILE A 470 -10.01 -24.62 -11.78
N ASP A 471 -8.96 -25.16 -12.38
CA ASP A 471 -7.88 -25.86 -11.68
C ASP A 471 -6.86 -24.83 -11.20
N THR A 472 -6.89 -24.50 -9.92
CA THR A 472 -6.09 -23.41 -9.36
C THR A 472 -4.61 -23.74 -9.25
N ARG A 473 -4.27 -25.05 -9.22
CA ARG A 473 -2.89 -25.54 -9.19
C ARG A 473 -2.24 -25.48 -10.57
N ASN A 474 -2.97 -25.95 -11.60
CA ASN A 474 -2.47 -26.00 -12.97
C ASN A 474 -2.80 -24.75 -13.78
N MET A 475 -3.47 -23.76 -13.18
CA MET A 475 -3.83 -22.48 -13.79
C MET A 475 -4.63 -22.65 -15.11
N THR A 476 -5.62 -23.54 -15.11
CA THR A 476 -6.46 -23.79 -16.27
C THR A 476 -7.93 -23.49 -15.99
N ILE A 477 -8.65 -23.01 -17.01
CA ILE A 477 -10.09 -22.77 -16.99
C ILE A 477 -10.72 -23.60 -18.09
N LYS A 478 -11.72 -24.41 -17.75
CA LYS A 478 -12.45 -25.24 -18.70
C LYS A 478 -13.94 -24.96 -18.59
N PRO A 479 -14.60 -24.48 -19.65
CA PRO A 479 -16.05 -24.38 -19.66
C PRO A 479 -16.70 -25.77 -19.65
N VAL A 480 -17.83 -25.87 -18.95
CA VAL A 480 -18.68 -27.05 -19.02
C VAL A 480 -19.67 -26.82 -20.17
N GLU A 481 -19.73 -27.72 -21.14
CA GLU A 481 -20.54 -27.53 -22.35
C GLU A 481 -22.04 -27.36 -22.09
N LYS A 482 -22.53 -27.99 -21.00
CA LYS A 482 -23.93 -27.94 -20.58
C LYS A 482 -24.24 -26.60 -19.88
N LYS A 483 -25.39 -26.01 -20.14
CA LYS A 483 -25.98 -24.89 -19.40
C LYS A 483 -26.78 -25.42 -18.18
N PHE A 484 -26.82 -24.63 -17.12
CA PHE A 484 -27.40 -24.99 -15.84
C PHE A 484 -28.50 -24.02 -15.43
N SER A 485 -29.51 -24.54 -14.70
CA SER A 485 -30.62 -23.74 -14.14
C SER A 485 -31.24 -24.53 -12.99
N GLY A 486 -31.71 -23.89 -11.95
CA GLY A 486 -32.30 -24.52 -10.79
C GLY A 486 -31.34 -25.49 -10.07
N ARG A 487 -31.88 -26.56 -9.49
CA ARG A 487 -31.07 -27.60 -8.85
C ARG A 487 -30.34 -28.42 -9.89
N SER A 488 -29.04 -28.33 -9.91
CA SER A 488 -28.19 -28.89 -10.94
C SER A 488 -27.03 -29.69 -10.36
N LEU A 489 -26.72 -30.83 -11.01
CA LEU A 489 -25.51 -31.61 -10.73
C LEU A 489 -24.39 -31.15 -11.68
N ILE A 490 -23.27 -30.72 -11.13
CA ILE A 490 -22.05 -30.38 -11.86
C ILE A 490 -21.06 -31.54 -11.66
N GLU A 491 -20.58 -32.13 -12.75
CA GLU A 491 -19.47 -33.07 -12.73
C GLU A 491 -18.16 -32.36 -12.51
N LEU A 492 -17.29 -32.91 -11.66
CA LEU A 492 -16.03 -32.35 -11.25
C LEU A 492 -14.88 -33.33 -11.47
N PRO A 493 -13.64 -32.88 -11.58
CA PRO A 493 -12.49 -33.68 -11.96
C PRO A 493 -11.99 -34.66 -10.87
N ALA A 494 -12.66 -34.76 -9.71
CA ALA A 494 -12.21 -35.52 -8.53
C ALA A 494 -10.78 -35.17 -8.10
N LYS A 495 -10.47 -33.89 -8.06
CA LYS A 495 -9.19 -33.33 -7.65
C LYS A 495 -9.40 -32.23 -6.60
N PRO A 496 -8.46 -32.02 -5.69
CA PRO A 496 -8.50 -30.90 -4.79
C PRO A 496 -8.15 -29.56 -5.52
N TYR A 497 -8.42 -28.44 -4.86
CA TYR A 497 -8.06 -27.10 -5.30
C TYR A 497 -8.78 -26.66 -6.57
N ILE A 498 -10.03 -27.03 -6.68
CA ILE A 498 -10.93 -26.63 -7.77
C ILE A 498 -11.76 -25.41 -7.34
N ALA A 499 -11.90 -24.47 -8.25
CA ALA A 499 -12.86 -23.38 -8.15
C ALA A 499 -13.87 -23.44 -9.27
N LEU A 500 -15.03 -22.83 -9.05
CA LEU A 500 -16.10 -22.71 -10.03
C LEU A 500 -16.38 -21.23 -10.29
N ARG A 501 -16.42 -20.84 -11.57
CA ARG A 501 -16.97 -19.56 -12.00
C ARG A 501 -18.30 -19.83 -12.69
N ILE A 502 -19.37 -19.22 -12.19
CA ILE A 502 -20.74 -19.44 -12.66
C ILE A 502 -21.28 -18.07 -13.10
N VAL A 503 -21.64 -17.96 -14.36
CA VAL A 503 -22.02 -16.68 -14.97
C VAL A 503 -23.39 -16.84 -15.64
N LYS A 504 -24.33 -15.95 -15.29
CA LYS A 504 -25.61 -15.86 -15.96
C LYS A 504 -25.46 -15.56 -17.44
N GLN A 505 -26.17 -16.30 -18.26
CA GLN A 505 -26.22 -16.07 -19.69
C GLN A 505 -27.28 -15.03 -20.00
N LYS A 506 -26.97 -14.17 -20.96
CA LYS A 506 -27.90 -13.14 -21.46
C LYS A 506 -29.03 -13.76 -22.28
#